data_e724c089523d2ce3f845b961ff35d251
#
_entry.id   e724c089523d2ce3f845b961ff35d251
#
_cell.length_a   1.000
_cell.length_b   1.000
_cell.length_c   1.000
_cell.angle_alpha   90.00
_cell.angle_beta   90.00
_cell.angle_gamma   90.00
#
_symmetry.space_group_name_H-M   'P 1'
#
loop_
_entity.id
_entity.type
_entity.pdbx_description
1 polymer ?
#
loop_
_entity_poly.entity_id
_entity_poly.type
_entity_poly.pdbx_seq_one_letter_code
_entity_poly.pdbx_strand_id
1 'polypeptide(L)'
;STSRGLGDVYKRQVLLTEAHARGLSLEAWVNPYRLRSSASMPPAIAESSLLNTHPEWICTVNEGAYLNPAIPEAADYVVQGVAELVQNYAVDGIHFDDYFYPTTDPSIDAAQFAASGETDLTAWRRANVTRLVKAAHDAVKAADPTLRFGVSPQGNPDNDRNEQYTDLSVWLTASGADAVVDYLCPQIYWGYGYTLSSGSTRFAFENITAEWLALPRAESTALYFGLGAYRVGVGDGGANADSVSQWCTGSALARQVTDLRSAGAGGWALYRYGSLFRSDESGLAAAERAALTALDG
;
A
#
# COMPACT_ATOMS: atom_id res chain seq x y z
N SER A 1 4.94 -14.29 23.95
CA SER A 1 4.24 -14.52 25.23
C SER A 1 2.79 -14.07 25.11
N THR A 2 1.87 -14.78 25.74
CA THR A 2 0.44 -14.45 25.81
C THR A 2 0.17 -13.01 26.28
N SER A 3 1.05 -12.43 27.09
CA SER A 3 0.95 -11.05 27.58
C SER A 3 1.21 -9.99 26.50
N ARG A 4 2.04 -10.26 25.47
CA ARG A 4 2.22 -9.34 24.34
C ARG A 4 0.99 -9.29 23.46
N GLY A 5 0.36 -10.44 23.18
CA GLY A 5 -0.86 -10.51 22.39
C GLY A 5 -2.02 -9.73 23.00
N LEU A 6 -2.28 -9.88 24.28
CA LEU A 6 -3.34 -9.15 25.00
C LEU A 6 -3.10 -7.62 25.00
N GLY A 7 -1.85 -7.18 25.19
CA GLY A 7 -1.51 -5.76 25.15
C GLY A 7 -1.74 -5.13 23.77
N ASP A 8 -1.46 -5.86 22.70
CA ASP A 8 -1.65 -5.37 21.33
C ASP A 8 -3.13 -5.37 20.94
N VAL A 9 -3.92 -6.36 21.34
CA VAL A 9 -5.38 -6.37 21.17
C VAL A 9 -6.02 -5.18 21.88
N TYR A 10 -5.65 -4.95 23.15
CA TYR A 10 -6.16 -3.81 23.91
C TYR A 10 -5.84 -2.46 23.23
N LYS A 11 -4.60 -2.28 22.79
CA LYS A 11 -4.18 -1.05 22.08
C LYS A 11 -5.00 -0.81 20.80
N ARG A 12 -5.25 -1.87 20.02
CA ARG A 12 -6.06 -1.77 18.79
C ARG A 12 -7.50 -1.38 19.10
N GLN A 13 -8.11 -1.99 20.14
CA GLN A 13 -9.47 -1.65 20.55
C GLN A 13 -9.58 -0.20 21.05
N VAL A 14 -8.61 0.27 21.84
CA VAL A 14 -8.55 1.68 22.27
C VAL A 14 -8.43 2.61 21.08
N LEU A 15 -7.55 2.28 20.11
CA LEU A 15 -7.36 3.11 18.90
C LEU A 15 -8.64 3.22 18.08
N LEU A 16 -9.34 2.10 17.86
CA LEU A 16 -10.64 2.06 17.15
C LEU A 16 -11.69 2.89 17.89
N THR A 17 -11.86 2.68 19.20
CA THR A 17 -12.83 3.41 20.02
C THR A 17 -12.58 4.92 19.97
N GLU A 18 -11.32 5.34 20.13
CA GLU A 18 -10.95 6.76 20.11
C GLU A 18 -11.07 7.41 18.73
N ALA A 19 -10.81 6.65 17.65
CA ALA A 19 -11.02 7.13 16.29
C ALA A 19 -12.52 7.36 16.02
N HIS A 20 -13.34 6.35 16.29
CA HIS A 20 -14.78 6.43 16.07
C HIS A 20 -15.46 7.52 16.94
N ALA A 21 -15.03 7.68 18.18
CA ALA A 21 -15.53 8.76 19.05
C ALA A 21 -15.25 10.17 18.49
N ARG A 22 -14.31 10.29 17.54
CA ARG A 22 -13.98 11.53 16.83
C ARG A 22 -14.50 11.58 15.40
N GLY A 23 -15.34 10.63 15.01
CA GLY A 23 -15.87 10.52 13.64
C GLY A 23 -14.82 10.14 12.59
N LEU A 24 -13.71 9.52 13.00
CA LEU A 24 -12.66 9.05 12.11
C LEU A 24 -12.86 7.57 11.77
N SER A 25 -12.69 7.22 10.51
CA SER A 25 -12.60 5.83 10.06
C SER A 25 -11.18 5.30 10.24
N LEU A 26 -11.03 4.01 10.52
CA LEU A 26 -9.76 3.34 10.70
C LEU A 26 -9.70 2.06 9.88
N GLU A 27 -8.84 2.03 8.87
CA GLU A 27 -8.58 0.85 8.06
C GLU A 27 -7.34 0.09 8.57
N ALA A 28 -7.38 -1.23 8.55
CA ALA A 28 -6.24 -2.05 8.94
C ALA A 28 -5.27 -2.19 7.76
N TRP A 29 -4.04 -1.69 7.93
CA TRP A 29 -2.99 -1.87 6.93
C TRP A 29 -2.34 -3.24 7.08
N VAL A 30 -2.38 -4.02 6.00
CA VAL A 30 -1.84 -5.38 5.91
C VAL A 30 -0.81 -5.46 4.80
N ASN A 31 0.37 -6.00 5.10
CA ASN A 31 1.31 -6.46 4.09
C ASN A 31 1.02 -7.94 3.82
N PRO A 32 0.56 -8.32 2.62
CA PRO A 32 -0.04 -9.63 2.42
C PRO A 32 0.96 -10.79 2.44
N TYR A 33 2.16 -10.62 1.90
CA TYR A 33 3.07 -11.74 1.69
C TYR A 33 4.35 -11.69 2.53
N ARG A 34 4.74 -10.55 3.06
CA ARG A 34 6.02 -10.41 3.76
C ARG A 34 5.93 -10.89 5.20
N LEU A 35 6.64 -11.96 5.53
CA LEU A 35 6.78 -12.49 6.88
C LEU A 35 7.92 -11.81 7.64
N ARG A 36 9.03 -11.55 6.96
CA ARG A 36 10.16 -10.76 7.48
C ARG A 36 10.96 -10.14 6.34
N SER A 37 11.59 -9.00 6.57
CA SER A 37 12.37 -8.27 5.55
C SER A 37 13.88 -8.58 5.56
N SER A 38 14.40 -9.18 6.64
CA SER A 38 15.83 -9.49 6.79
C SER A 38 16.06 -10.64 7.78
N ALA A 39 17.27 -11.16 7.84
CA ALA A 39 17.67 -12.19 8.80
C ALA A 39 17.67 -11.71 10.27
N SER A 40 17.69 -10.40 10.51
CA SER A 40 17.77 -9.79 11.86
C SER A 40 16.46 -9.81 12.65
N MET A 41 15.57 -10.74 12.38
CA MET A 41 14.38 -10.99 13.19
C MET A 41 14.72 -11.65 14.51
N PRO A 42 13.82 -11.57 15.53
CA PRO A 42 14.10 -12.14 16.83
C PRO A 42 14.55 -13.59 16.73
N PRO A 43 15.56 -13.99 17.54
CA PRO A 43 16.18 -15.30 17.46
C PRO A 43 15.24 -16.47 17.78
N ALA A 44 14.09 -16.21 18.40
CA ALA A 44 13.07 -17.21 18.67
C ALA A 44 11.82 -16.94 17.80
N ILE A 45 11.62 -17.77 16.80
CA ILE A 45 10.38 -17.83 16.02
C ILE A 45 9.42 -18.76 16.75
N ALA A 46 8.16 -18.33 16.96
CA ALA A 46 7.15 -19.16 17.59
C ALA A 46 6.96 -20.48 16.83
N GLU A 47 6.74 -21.59 17.54
CA GLU A 47 6.53 -22.91 16.92
C GLU A 47 5.36 -22.88 15.91
N SER A 48 4.33 -22.07 16.20
CA SER A 48 3.17 -21.86 15.33
C SER A 48 3.43 -20.90 14.16
N SER A 49 4.65 -20.39 13.99
CA SER A 49 4.97 -19.52 12.86
C SER A 49 4.90 -20.30 11.54
N LEU A 50 4.39 -19.68 10.48
CA LEU A 50 4.39 -20.24 9.13
C LEU A 50 5.78 -20.66 8.66
N LEU A 51 6.83 -20.00 9.10
CA LEU A 51 8.21 -20.39 8.83
C LEU A 51 8.55 -21.82 9.32
N ASN A 52 7.85 -22.29 10.34
CA ASN A 52 8.02 -23.63 10.92
C ASN A 52 6.94 -24.60 10.47
N THR A 53 5.70 -24.15 10.32
CA THR A 53 4.54 -25.02 10.06
C THR A 53 4.31 -25.29 8.58
N HIS A 54 4.68 -24.31 7.72
CA HIS A 54 4.48 -24.35 6.27
C HIS A 54 5.71 -23.84 5.51
N PRO A 55 6.91 -24.44 5.71
CA PRO A 55 8.12 -24.02 5.01
C PRO A 55 7.98 -24.11 3.48
N GLU A 56 7.15 -25.03 2.99
CA GLU A 56 6.84 -25.20 1.57
C GLU A 56 6.09 -24.02 0.93
N TRP A 57 5.49 -23.16 1.74
CA TRP A 57 4.84 -21.91 1.25
C TRP A 57 5.81 -20.75 1.17
N ILE A 58 7.04 -20.89 1.64
CA ILE A 58 7.97 -19.79 1.84
C ILE A 58 8.97 -19.70 0.70
N CYS A 59 9.15 -18.51 0.16
CA CYS A 59 10.31 -18.15 -0.64
C CYS A 59 11.22 -17.19 0.12
N THR A 60 12.54 -17.32 -0.09
CA THR A 60 13.54 -16.45 0.54
C THR A 60 14.21 -15.59 -0.51
N VAL A 61 14.20 -14.27 -0.27
CA VAL A 61 14.82 -13.29 -1.15
C VAL A 61 15.60 -12.28 -0.30
N ASN A 62 16.89 -12.13 -0.57
CA ASN A 62 17.78 -11.19 0.15
C ASN A 62 17.64 -11.30 1.68
N GLU A 63 17.73 -12.52 2.23
CA GLU A 63 17.55 -12.84 3.66
C GLU A 63 16.12 -12.58 4.21
N GLY A 64 15.21 -12.00 3.43
CA GLY A 64 13.80 -11.88 3.75
C GLY A 64 13.06 -13.20 3.54
N ALA A 65 11.93 -13.39 4.22
CA ALA A 65 11.03 -14.52 4.02
C ALA A 65 9.65 -14.02 3.66
N TYR A 66 9.09 -14.62 2.61
CA TYR A 66 7.82 -14.20 2.03
C TYR A 66 6.97 -15.43 1.75
N LEU A 67 5.66 -15.32 1.88
CA LEU A 67 4.75 -16.30 1.30
C LEU A 67 4.90 -16.24 -0.22
N ASN A 68 4.98 -17.40 -0.85
CA ASN A 68 5.08 -17.49 -2.31
C ASN A 68 3.71 -17.19 -2.95
N PRO A 69 3.58 -16.10 -3.74
CA PRO A 69 2.30 -15.71 -4.34
C PRO A 69 1.72 -16.74 -5.32
N ALA A 70 2.55 -17.66 -5.79
CA ALA A 70 2.15 -18.74 -6.69
C ALA A 70 1.46 -19.92 -5.98
N ILE A 71 1.45 -19.94 -4.64
CA ILE A 71 0.85 -21.01 -3.85
C ILE A 71 -0.55 -20.59 -3.39
N PRO A 72 -1.62 -21.24 -3.89
CA PRO A 72 -3.00 -20.88 -3.56
C PRO A 72 -3.28 -20.93 -2.05
N GLU A 73 -2.79 -21.95 -1.36
CA GLU A 73 -3.01 -22.16 0.08
C GLU A 73 -2.37 -21.02 0.91
N ALA A 74 -1.23 -20.48 0.46
CA ALA A 74 -0.60 -19.32 1.08
C ALA A 74 -1.46 -18.05 0.90
N ALA A 75 -2.07 -17.87 -0.27
CA ALA A 75 -3.01 -16.78 -0.52
C ALA A 75 -4.28 -16.93 0.33
N ASP A 76 -4.84 -18.14 0.40
CA ASP A 76 -6.03 -18.45 1.22
C ASP A 76 -5.78 -18.16 2.71
N TYR A 77 -4.58 -18.45 3.21
CA TYR A 77 -4.19 -18.11 4.58
C TYR A 77 -4.21 -16.59 4.83
N VAL A 78 -3.73 -15.80 3.87
CA VAL A 78 -3.80 -14.32 3.96
C VAL A 78 -5.26 -13.87 3.99
N VAL A 79 -6.11 -14.42 3.12
CA VAL A 79 -7.56 -14.12 3.07
C VAL A 79 -8.25 -14.46 4.38
N GLN A 80 -7.91 -15.59 5.01
CA GLN A 80 -8.42 -15.96 6.34
C GLN A 80 -8.02 -14.92 7.40
N GLY A 81 -6.77 -14.44 7.35
CA GLY A 81 -6.31 -13.37 8.27
C GLY A 81 -7.06 -12.05 8.05
N VAL A 82 -7.38 -11.70 6.80
CA VAL A 82 -8.23 -10.54 6.48
C VAL A 82 -9.64 -10.72 7.04
N ALA A 83 -10.25 -11.89 6.82
CA ALA A 83 -11.57 -12.21 7.35
C ALA A 83 -11.60 -12.16 8.89
N GLU A 84 -10.57 -12.69 9.56
CA GLU A 84 -10.43 -12.62 11.02
C GLU A 84 -10.39 -11.17 11.51
N LEU A 85 -9.65 -10.28 10.82
CA LEU A 85 -9.56 -8.87 11.20
C LEU A 85 -10.93 -8.19 11.15
N VAL A 86 -11.67 -8.32 10.05
CA VAL A 86 -12.97 -7.65 9.89
C VAL A 86 -14.07 -8.26 10.75
N GLN A 87 -13.95 -9.53 11.15
CA GLN A 87 -14.90 -10.19 12.04
C GLN A 87 -14.69 -9.86 13.52
N ASN A 88 -13.44 -9.64 13.94
CA ASN A 88 -13.11 -9.49 15.36
C ASN A 88 -12.81 -8.05 15.79
N TYR A 89 -12.61 -7.13 14.84
CA TYR A 89 -12.32 -5.73 15.12
C TYR A 89 -13.26 -4.83 14.32
N ALA A 90 -13.69 -3.75 14.96
CA ALA A 90 -14.55 -2.75 14.31
C ALA A 90 -13.75 -1.83 13.38
N VAL A 91 -12.95 -2.41 12.47
CA VAL A 91 -12.25 -1.64 11.43
C VAL A 91 -13.24 -1.21 10.34
N ASP A 92 -13.00 -0.07 9.71
CA ASP A 92 -13.82 0.46 8.64
C ASP A 92 -13.39 -0.05 7.26
N GLY A 93 -12.30 -0.83 7.22
CA GLY A 93 -11.78 -1.43 6.01
C GLY A 93 -10.41 -2.08 6.19
N ILE A 94 -9.93 -2.60 5.06
CA ILE A 94 -8.59 -3.21 4.93
C ILE A 94 -7.84 -2.46 3.82
N HIS A 95 -6.57 -2.18 4.08
CA HIS A 95 -5.66 -1.55 3.15
C HIS A 95 -4.43 -2.43 2.92
N PHE A 96 -4.18 -2.86 1.68
CA PHE A 96 -2.93 -3.52 1.32
C PHE A 96 -1.90 -2.51 0.80
N ASP A 97 -0.62 -2.78 1.06
CA ASP A 97 0.48 -2.07 0.43
C ASP A 97 0.89 -2.70 -0.93
N ASP A 98 2.05 -2.31 -1.47
CA ASP A 98 2.51 -2.67 -2.81
C ASP A 98 3.40 -3.92 -2.86
N TYR A 99 3.64 -4.60 -1.74
CA TYR A 99 4.59 -5.72 -1.69
C TYR A 99 3.91 -7.05 -2.01
N PHE A 100 3.73 -7.37 -3.30
CA PHE A 100 3.18 -8.65 -3.74
C PHE A 100 4.29 -9.66 -4.06
N TYR A 101 4.91 -9.60 -5.25
CA TYR A 101 6.04 -10.45 -5.55
C TYR A 101 7.33 -9.86 -4.97
N PRO A 102 8.14 -10.66 -4.23
CA PRO A 102 9.36 -10.14 -3.61
C PRO A 102 10.53 -10.00 -4.59
N THR A 103 10.41 -10.57 -5.80
CA THR A 103 11.42 -10.54 -6.86
C THR A 103 10.82 -10.91 -8.20
N THR A 104 11.47 -10.49 -9.28
CA THR A 104 11.17 -10.90 -10.66
C THR A 104 11.89 -12.21 -11.06
N ASP A 105 12.77 -12.73 -10.21
CA ASP A 105 13.49 -13.99 -10.48
C ASP A 105 12.48 -15.15 -10.70
N PRO A 106 12.51 -15.81 -11.88
CA PRO A 106 11.59 -16.88 -12.18
C PRO A 106 11.81 -18.16 -11.36
N SER A 107 12.91 -18.28 -10.67
CA SER A 107 13.20 -19.48 -9.89
C SER A 107 12.30 -19.66 -8.67
N ILE A 108 11.73 -18.58 -8.14
CA ILE A 108 10.93 -18.64 -6.91
C ILE A 108 9.61 -19.39 -7.05
N ASP A 109 9.08 -19.49 -8.26
CA ASP A 109 7.80 -20.11 -8.58
C ASP A 109 7.84 -21.01 -9.83
N ALA A 110 9.06 -21.39 -10.27
CA ALA A 110 9.27 -22.18 -11.49
C ALA A 110 8.50 -23.52 -11.51
N ALA A 111 8.43 -24.21 -10.38
CA ALA A 111 7.71 -25.48 -10.27
C ALA A 111 6.19 -25.27 -10.39
N GLN A 112 5.65 -24.23 -9.78
CA GLN A 112 4.23 -23.88 -9.82
C GLN A 112 3.83 -23.41 -11.23
N PHE A 113 4.69 -22.59 -11.87
CA PHE A 113 4.47 -22.16 -13.24
C PHE A 113 4.47 -23.34 -14.21
N ALA A 114 5.45 -24.24 -14.11
CA ALA A 114 5.48 -25.44 -14.94
C ALA A 114 4.25 -26.34 -14.75
N ALA A 115 3.76 -26.47 -13.52
CA ALA A 115 2.58 -27.25 -13.20
C ALA A 115 1.26 -26.60 -13.67
N SER A 116 1.23 -25.28 -13.87
CA SER A 116 0.03 -24.54 -14.30
C SER A 116 -0.34 -24.80 -15.76
N GLY A 117 0.63 -25.17 -16.60
CA GLY A 117 0.46 -25.31 -18.04
C GLY A 117 0.42 -23.97 -18.80
N GLU A 118 0.57 -22.86 -18.10
CA GLU A 118 0.62 -21.52 -18.70
C GLU A 118 1.94 -21.29 -19.44
N THR A 119 1.93 -20.37 -20.40
CA THR A 119 3.10 -20.06 -21.24
C THR A 119 3.63 -18.65 -21.06
N ASP A 120 2.86 -17.74 -20.45
CA ASP A 120 3.26 -16.36 -20.13
C ASP A 120 3.39 -16.22 -18.60
N LEU A 121 4.64 -16.27 -18.11
CA LEU A 121 4.96 -16.13 -16.68
C LEU A 121 4.43 -14.81 -16.10
N THR A 122 4.54 -13.71 -16.84
CA THR A 122 4.15 -12.39 -16.37
C THR A 122 2.63 -12.27 -16.23
N ALA A 123 1.88 -12.76 -17.22
CA ALA A 123 0.43 -12.81 -17.15
C ALA A 123 -0.06 -13.72 -16.02
N TRP A 124 0.57 -14.89 -15.86
CA TRP A 124 0.24 -15.84 -14.81
C TRP A 124 0.52 -15.29 -13.40
N ARG A 125 1.64 -14.60 -13.19
CA ARG A 125 1.94 -13.93 -11.91
C ARG A 125 0.92 -12.84 -11.61
N ARG A 126 0.52 -12.03 -12.60
CA ARG A 126 -0.54 -11.03 -12.43
C ARG A 126 -1.88 -11.65 -12.04
N ALA A 127 -2.21 -12.80 -12.64
CA ALA A 127 -3.42 -13.54 -12.27
C ALA A 127 -3.37 -14.04 -10.82
N ASN A 128 -2.20 -14.51 -10.35
CA ASN A 128 -2.02 -14.94 -8.96
C ASN A 128 -2.21 -13.79 -7.98
N VAL A 129 -1.63 -12.60 -8.25
CA VAL A 129 -1.80 -11.42 -7.40
C VAL A 129 -3.26 -10.94 -7.42
N THR A 130 -3.88 -10.85 -8.61
CA THR A 130 -5.27 -10.44 -8.73
C THR A 130 -6.22 -11.39 -8.01
N ARG A 131 -5.96 -12.70 -8.05
CA ARG A 131 -6.73 -13.70 -7.30
C ARG A 131 -6.71 -13.43 -5.79
N LEU A 132 -5.53 -13.15 -5.20
CA LEU A 132 -5.45 -12.81 -3.77
C LEU A 132 -6.24 -11.54 -3.47
N VAL A 133 -6.00 -10.48 -4.24
CA VAL A 133 -6.60 -9.16 -3.99
C VAL A 133 -8.13 -9.25 -4.12
N LYS A 134 -8.64 -9.94 -5.15
CA LYS A 134 -10.07 -10.19 -5.33
C LYS A 134 -10.65 -11.01 -4.18
N ALA A 135 -9.99 -12.08 -3.76
CA ALA A 135 -10.46 -12.93 -2.67
C ALA A 135 -10.49 -12.17 -1.33
N ALA A 136 -9.50 -11.31 -1.08
CA ALA A 136 -9.48 -10.44 0.10
C ALA A 136 -10.63 -9.41 0.06
N HIS A 137 -10.84 -8.76 -1.09
CA HIS A 137 -11.98 -7.86 -1.30
C HIS A 137 -13.30 -8.59 -1.00
N ASP A 138 -13.51 -9.77 -1.59
CA ASP A 138 -14.74 -10.53 -1.41
C ASP A 138 -14.96 -10.95 0.04
N ALA A 139 -13.90 -11.33 0.76
CA ALA A 139 -13.97 -11.67 2.18
C ALA A 139 -14.38 -10.46 3.03
N VAL A 140 -13.86 -9.26 2.72
CA VAL A 140 -14.27 -8.00 3.37
C VAL A 140 -15.75 -7.71 3.10
N LYS A 141 -16.18 -7.78 1.83
CA LYS A 141 -17.58 -7.52 1.44
C LYS A 141 -18.55 -8.55 1.97
N ALA A 142 -18.14 -9.80 2.12
CA ALA A 142 -18.96 -10.86 2.71
C ALA A 142 -19.15 -10.64 4.22
N ALA A 143 -18.20 -10.05 4.92
CA ALA A 143 -18.34 -9.71 6.34
C ALA A 143 -19.29 -8.51 6.53
N ASP A 144 -19.07 -7.43 5.81
CA ASP A 144 -19.95 -6.26 5.75
C ASP A 144 -19.72 -5.52 4.42
N PRO A 145 -20.75 -5.33 3.57
CA PRO A 145 -20.61 -4.67 2.28
C PRO A 145 -20.24 -3.18 2.39
N THR A 146 -20.37 -2.56 3.56
CA THR A 146 -19.98 -1.15 3.80
C THR A 146 -18.51 -0.96 4.10
N LEU A 147 -17.81 -2.02 4.52
CA LEU A 147 -16.36 -1.98 4.74
C LEU A 147 -15.62 -1.74 3.43
N ARG A 148 -14.52 -1.00 3.51
CA ARG A 148 -13.72 -0.66 2.35
C ARG A 148 -12.54 -1.60 2.21
N PHE A 149 -12.18 -1.90 0.97
CA PHE A 149 -10.95 -2.61 0.64
C PHE A 149 -10.17 -1.85 -0.42
N GLY A 150 -8.93 -1.50 -0.12
CA GLY A 150 -8.10 -0.77 -1.06
C GLY A 150 -6.66 -1.23 -1.07
N VAL A 151 -5.94 -0.78 -2.09
CA VAL A 151 -4.52 -1.08 -2.28
C VAL A 151 -3.75 0.21 -2.53
N SER A 152 -2.55 0.30 -1.97
CA SER A 152 -1.59 1.38 -2.21
C SER A 152 -0.47 0.87 -3.13
N PRO A 153 -0.67 0.83 -4.47
CA PRO A 153 0.35 0.42 -5.41
C PRO A 153 1.51 1.43 -5.44
N GLN A 154 2.62 1.06 -6.07
CA GLN A 154 3.73 1.99 -6.29
C GLN A 154 3.27 3.18 -7.12
N GLY A 155 3.96 4.31 -7.00
CA GLY A 155 3.67 5.48 -7.83
C GLY A 155 4.05 5.27 -9.30
N ASN A 156 4.95 4.32 -9.59
CA ASN A 156 5.35 3.96 -10.94
C ASN A 156 4.50 2.79 -11.47
N PRO A 157 3.54 3.02 -12.41
CA PRO A 157 2.69 1.97 -12.94
C PRO A 157 3.43 0.85 -13.68
N ASP A 158 4.63 1.15 -14.22
CA ASP A 158 5.44 0.13 -14.89
C ASP A 158 6.04 -0.87 -13.90
N ASN A 159 6.50 -0.39 -12.73
CA ASN A 159 6.99 -1.26 -11.67
C ASN A 159 5.84 -2.11 -11.09
N ASP A 160 4.68 -1.53 -10.87
CA ASP A 160 3.49 -2.28 -10.46
C ASP A 160 3.22 -3.44 -11.40
N ARG A 161 3.21 -3.17 -12.70
CA ARG A 161 2.91 -4.16 -13.71
C ARG A 161 3.99 -5.22 -13.87
N ASN A 162 5.27 -4.83 -13.83
CA ASN A 162 6.40 -5.67 -14.26
C ASN A 162 7.19 -6.27 -13.09
N GLU A 163 7.12 -5.68 -11.90
CA GLU A 163 7.88 -6.12 -10.72
C GLU A 163 6.96 -6.63 -9.61
N GLN A 164 5.84 -5.95 -9.35
CA GLN A 164 4.85 -6.36 -8.34
C GLN A 164 3.76 -7.25 -8.93
N TYR A 165 3.67 -7.32 -10.27
CA TYR A 165 2.67 -8.07 -11.03
C TYR A 165 1.22 -7.65 -10.70
N THR A 166 1.02 -6.37 -10.45
CA THR A 166 -0.29 -5.75 -10.25
C THR A 166 -0.97 -5.53 -11.59
N ASP A 167 -2.17 -6.04 -11.79
CA ASP A 167 -2.97 -5.77 -12.98
C ASP A 167 -3.84 -4.53 -12.79
N LEU A 168 -3.22 -3.34 -12.87
CA LEU A 168 -3.89 -2.06 -12.69
C LEU A 168 -5.10 -1.89 -13.61
N SER A 169 -5.04 -2.41 -14.85
CA SER A 169 -6.13 -2.28 -15.79
C SER A 169 -7.37 -3.02 -15.33
N VAL A 170 -7.20 -4.24 -14.84
CA VAL A 170 -8.30 -5.04 -14.28
C VAL A 170 -8.81 -4.42 -12.98
N TRP A 171 -7.90 -4.03 -12.07
CA TRP A 171 -8.30 -3.51 -10.76
C TRP A 171 -9.04 -2.19 -10.82
N LEU A 172 -8.69 -1.32 -11.80
CA LEU A 172 -9.36 -0.04 -11.97
C LEU A 172 -10.71 -0.17 -12.69
N THR A 173 -10.86 -1.13 -13.62
CA THR A 173 -12.04 -1.17 -14.49
C THR A 173 -13.09 -2.22 -14.12
N ALA A 174 -12.72 -3.23 -13.31
CA ALA A 174 -13.65 -4.22 -12.83
C ALA A 174 -14.69 -3.59 -11.88
N SER A 175 -15.94 -4.03 -11.95
CA SER A 175 -17.04 -3.44 -11.18
C SER A 175 -18.09 -4.47 -10.83
N GLY A 176 -18.99 -4.13 -9.90
CA GLY A 176 -20.04 -5.05 -9.46
C GLY A 176 -19.47 -6.31 -8.82
N ALA A 177 -19.90 -7.48 -9.22
CA ALA A 177 -19.42 -8.76 -8.70
C ALA A 177 -17.94 -9.05 -9.06
N ASP A 178 -17.43 -8.44 -10.12
CA ASP A 178 -16.06 -8.59 -10.58
C ASP A 178 -15.11 -7.55 -9.95
N ALA A 179 -15.62 -6.60 -9.16
CA ALA A 179 -14.79 -5.59 -8.50
C ALA A 179 -13.66 -6.24 -7.70
N VAL A 180 -12.46 -5.69 -7.81
CA VAL A 180 -11.24 -6.19 -7.15
C VAL A 180 -10.86 -5.32 -5.96
N VAL A 181 -11.16 -4.02 -6.04
CA VAL A 181 -10.90 -3.02 -5.00
C VAL A 181 -12.00 -1.97 -4.98
N ASP A 182 -12.20 -1.31 -3.84
CA ASP A 182 -13.03 -0.11 -3.75
C ASP A 182 -12.23 1.15 -4.11
N TYR A 183 -10.90 1.12 -3.89
CA TYR A 183 -10.03 2.23 -4.22
C TYR A 183 -8.58 1.79 -4.47
N LEU A 184 -7.85 2.59 -5.23
CA LEU A 184 -6.38 2.59 -5.27
C LEU A 184 -5.84 3.89 -4.69
N CYS A 185 -4.66 3.79 -4.05
CA CYS A 185 -3.95 4.92 -3.45
C CYS A 185 -2.46 4.88 -3.83
N PRO A 186 -2.09 5.15 -5.12
CA PRO A 186 -0.71 5.09 -5.57
C PRO A 186 0.21 5.99 -4.75
N GLN A 187 1.43 5.52 -4.49
CA GLN A 187 2.42 6.14 -3.62
C GLN A 187 3.22 7.20 -4.39
N ILE A 188 2.67 8.42 -4.50
CA ILE A 188 3.31 9.53 -5.21
C ILE A 188 4.21 10.30 -4.23
N TYR A 189 5.43 9.80 -4.03
CA TYR A 189 6.37 10.34 -3.06
C TYR A 189 7.42 11.27 -3.67
N TRP A 190 7.09 11.93 -4.78
CA TRP A 190 7.92 12.89 -5.51
C TRP A 190 7.34 14.30 -5.44
N GLY A 191 8.23 15.28 -5.59
CA GLY A 191 7.87 16.69 -5.67
C GLY A 191 7.66 17.16 -7.09
N TYR A 192 7.40 18.45 -7.22
CA TYR A 192 7.26 19.10 -8.51
C TYR A 192 8.61 19.15 -9.24
N GLY A 193 8.53 19.01 -10.58
CA GLY A 193 9.72 19.00 -11.41
C GLY A 193 10.71 17.90 -11.10
N TYR A 194 10.33 16.87 -10.33
CA TYR A 194 11.21 15.74 -10.03
C TYR A 194 11.85 15.21 -11.30
N THR A 195 13.18 15.12 -11.30
CA THR A 195 13.95 14.74 -12.48
C THR A 195 14.83 13.53 -12.13
N LEU A 196 14.73 12.48 -12.92
CA LEU A 196 15.65 11.33 -12.83
C LEU A 196 17.06 11.73 -13.31
N SER A 197 18.06 10.95 -12.93
CA SER A 197 19.43 11.12 -13.43
C SER A 197 19.54 11.03 -14.97
N SER A 198 18.59 10.37 -15.61
CA SER A 198 18.44 10.32 -17.09
C SER A 198 17.92 11.62 -17.70
N GLY A 199 17.46 12.59 -16.90
CA GLY A 199 16.80 13.82 -17.34
C GLY A 199 15.29 13.70 -17.52
N SER A 200 14.70 12.52 -17.35
CA SER A 200 13.25 12.33 -17.44
C SER A 200 12.52 12.95 -16.25
N THR A 201 11.43 13.66 -16.52
CA THR A 201 10.53 14.26 -15.53
C THR A 201 9.22 13.48 -15.37
N ARG A 202 9.12 12.26 -15.89
CA ARG A 202 7.87 11.46 -15.86
C ARG A 202 7.30 11.34 -14.44
N PHE A 203 8.16 11.17 -13.44
CA PHE A 203 7.75 11.02 -12.06
C PHE A 203 7.66 12.33 -11.28
N ALA A 204 7.80 13.50 -11.95
CA ALA A 204 7.41 14.75 -11.32
C ALA A 204 5.95 14.66 -10.87
N PHE A 205 5.64 15.21 -9.68
CA PHE A 205 4.31 15.11 -9.07
C PHE A 205 3.18 15.43 -10.07
N GLU A 206 3.30 16.53 -10.79
CA GLU A 206 2.33 16.98 -11.78
C GLU A 206 2.14 16.00 -12.95
N ASN A 207 3.21 15.36 -13.39
CA ASN A 207 3.18 14.45 -14.55
C ASN A 207 2.62 13.07 -14.15
N ILE A 208 3.12 12.50 -13.05
CA ILE A 208 2.69 11.17 -12.62
C ILE A 208 1.26 11.17 -12.09
N THR A 209 0.82 12.23 -11.42
CA THR A 209 -0.59 12.35 -11.01
C THR A 209 -1.52 12.48 -12.20
N ALA A 210 -1.12 13.22 -13.24
CA ALA A 210 -1.87 13.30 -14.50
C ALA A 210 -1.93 11.94 -15.20
N GLU A 211 -0.82 11.17 -15.22
CA GLU A 211 -0.78 9.81 -15.76
C GLU A 211 -1.79 8.89 -15.06
N TRP A 212 -1.81 8.88 -13.71
CA TRP A 212 -2.77 8.08 -12.94
C TRP A 212 -4.22 8.50 -13.14
N LEU A 213 -4.49 9.80 -13.19
CA LEU A 213 -5.84 10.34 -13.41
C LEU A 213 -6.40 10.01 -14.80
N ALA A 214 -5.53 9.85 -15.80
CA ALA A 214 -5.90 9.50 -17.17
C ALA A 214 -6.20 8.00 -17.35
N LEU A 215 -5.87 7.13 -16.39
CA LEU A 215 -6.17 5.71 -16.50
C LEU A 215 -7.69 5.47 -16.51
N PRO A 216 -8.20 4.63 -17.42
CA PRO A 216 -9.60 4.22 -17.42
C PRO A 216 -9.95 3.56 -16.08
N ARG A 217 -11.09 3.95 -15.49
CA ARG A 217 -11.58 3.33 -14.26
C ARG A 217 -13.11 3.28 -14.20
N ALA A 218 -13.62 2.31 -13.44
CA ALA A 218 -15.03 2.23 -13.11
C ALA A 218 -15.43 3.38 -12.17
N GLU A 219 -16.66 3.86 -12.25
CA GLU A 219 -17.19 4.90 -11.34
C GLU A 219 -17.18 4.46 -9.87
N SER A 220 -17.28 3.15 -9.63
CA SER A 220 -17.22 2.55 -8.29
C SER A 220 -15.83 2.51 -7.69
N THR A 221 -14.76 2.70 -8.48
CA THR A 221 -13.37 2.63 -8.02
C THR A 221 -12.83 4.02 -7.76
N ALA A 222 -12.61 4.37 -6.49
CA ALA A 222 -12.01 5.65 -6.14
C ALA A 222 -10.50 5.66 -6.38
N LEU A 223 -9.95 6.82 -6.73
CA LEU A 223 -8.51 7.04 -6.86
C LEU A 223 -8.09 8.10 -5.84
N TYR A 224 -7.34 7.68 -4.85
CA TYR A 224 -6.66 8.54 -3.88
C TYR A 224 -5.19 8.64 -4.22
N PHE A 225 -4.44 9.55 -3.57
CA PHE A 225 -3.02 9.71 -3.81
C PHE A 225 -2.25 9.69 -2.49
N GLY A 226 -1.30 8.77 -2.36
CA GLY A 226 -0.38 8.71 -1.24
C GLY A 226 0.73 9.76 -1.40
N LEU A 227 0.86 10.66 -0.44
CA LEU A 227 1.85 11.75 -0.44
C LEU A 227 2.95 11.50 0.60
N GLY A 228 4.19 11.79 0.23
CA GLY A 228 5.37 11.51 1.04
C GLY A 228 5.63 12.54 2.13
N ALA A 229 4.87 12.50 3.23
CA ALA A 229 5.10 13.43 4.36
C ALA A 229 6.51 13.31 4.97
N TYR A 230 7.18 12.17 4.81
CA TYR A 230 8.57 11.97 5.26
C TYR A 230 9.61 12.72 4.41
N ARG A 231 9.20 13.30 3.27
CA ARG A 231 10.05 14.13 2.42
C ARG A 231 10.22 15.55 2.97
N VAL A 232 9.31 16.00 3.82
CA VAL A 232 9.37 17.33 4.45
C VAL A 232 10.70 17.49 5.18
N GLY A 233 11.45 18.54 4.83
CA GLY A 233 12.77 18.83 5.37
C GLY A 233 13.92 17.95 4.83
N VAL A 234 13.61 16.92 4.02
CA VAL A 234 14.60 15.94 3.52
C VAL A 234 14.81 16.06 2.01
N GLY A 235 13.71 16.24 1.26
CA GLY A 235 13.73 16.22 -0.20
C GLY A 235 13.38 14.84 -0.78
N ASP A 236 13.22 14.78 -2.10
CA ASP A 236 12.81 13.58 -2.82
C ASP A 236 13.92 12.85 -3.58
N GLY A 237 15.12 13.45 -3.60
CA GLY A 237 16.28 12.87 -4.26
C GLY A 237 16.31 13.08 -5.78
N GLY A 238 15.46 13.96 -6.33
CA GLY A 238 15.49 14.33 -7.74
C GLY A 238 16.76 15.06 -8.14
N ALA A 239 17.11 15.01 -9.42
CA ALA A 239 18.24 15.73 -10.00
C ALA A 239 17.93 17.22 -10.27
N ASN A 240 16.68 17.66 -10.09
CA ASN A 240 16.28 19.05 -10.20
C ASN A 240 16.84 19.90 -9.05
N ALA A 241 17.08 21.19 -9.32
CA ALA A 241 17.76 22.11 -8.39
C ALA A 241 16.99 22.33 -7.07
N ASP A 242 15.66 22.21 -7.09
CA ASP A 242 14.75 22.44 -5.96
C ASP A 242 14.26 21.14 -5.28
N SER A 243 14.88 19.99 -5.60
CA SER A 243 14.52 18.68 -5.04
C SER A 243 14.51 18.60 -3.50
N VAL A 244 15.21 19.53 -2.83
CA VAL A 244 15.21 19.67 -1.37
C VAL A 244 14.43 20.92 -0.94
N SER A 245 14.69 22.08 -1.57
CA SER A 245 14.16 23.38 -1.12
C SER A 245 12.62 23.42 -1.16
N GLN A 246 11.99 22.80 -2.13
CA GLN A 246 10.53 22.73 -2.20
C GLN A 246 9.91 22.03 -0.98
N TRP A 247 10.61 21.05 -0.40
CA TRP A 247 10.18 20.32 0.78
C TRP A 247 10.50 21.04 2.11
N CYS A 248 11.14 22.18 2.03
CA CYS A 248 11.49 23.03 3.17
C CYS A 248 10.61 24.30 3.26
N THR A 249 9.53 24.37 2.51
CA THR A 249 8.63 25.55 2.46
C THR A 249 7.63 25.60 3.61
N GLY A 250 7.35 24.47 4.26
CA GLY A 250 6.30 24.31 5.24
C GLY A 250 4.88 24.29 4.66
N SER A 251 4.75 24.12 3.33
CA SER A 251 3.47 24.03 2.60
C SER A 251 3.52 23.14 1.36
N ALA A 252 4.57 22.31 1.25
CA ALA A 252 4.76 21.42 0.10
C ALA A 252 3.59 20.44 -0.08
N LEU A 253 3.17 19.79 0.99
CA LEU A 253 2.03 18.85 0.98
C LEU A 253 0.71 19.58 0.74
N ALA A 254 0.51 20.73 1.37
CA ALA A 254 -0.70 21.54 1.17
C ALA A 254 -0.87 21.97 -0.30
N ARG A 255 0.23 22.32 -0.98
CA ARG A 255 0.23 22.61 -2.41
C ARG A 255 -0.16 21.37 -3.23
N GLN A 256 0.43 20.20 -2.94
CA GLN A 256 0.07 18.94 -3.61
C GLN A 256 -1.42 18.59 -3.42
N VAL A 257 -1.96 18.74 -2.21
CA VAL A 257 -3.39 18.53 -1.91
C VAL A 257 -4.27 19.49 -2.71
N THR A 258 -3.90 20.76 -2.80
CA THR A 258 -4.64 21.76 -3.57
C THR A 258 -4.72 21.36 -5.04
N ASP A 259 -3.61 20.95 -5.63
CA ASP A 259 -3.56 20.57 -7.03
C ASP A 259 -4.35 19.28 -7.30
N LEU A 260 -4.27 18.28 -6.40
CA LEU A 260 -5.09 17.06 -6.47
C LEU A 260 -6.59 17.35 -6.41
N ARG A 261 -7.02 18.23 -5.50
CA ARG A 261 -8.42 18.70 -5.42
C ARG A 261 -8.86 19.37 -6.71
N SER A 262 -8.01 20.24 -7.26
CA SER A 262 -8.28 20.94 -8.51
C SER A 262 -8.35 20.01 -9.71
N ALA A 263 -7.60 18.92 -9.69
CA ALA A 263 -7.59 17.88 -10.72
C ALA A 263 -8.73 16.85 -10.59
N GLY A 264 -9.58 16.97 -9.56
CA GLY A 264 -10.70 16.04 -9.32
C GLY A 264 -10.31 14.69 -8.76
N ALA A 265 -9.19 14.59 -8.06
CA ALA A 265 -8.82 13.38 -7.33
C ALA A 265 -9.85 13.06 -6.23
N GLY A 266 -10.08 11.76 -5.97
CA GLY A 266 -11.02 11.32 -4.93
C GLY A 266 -10.57 11.63 -3.51
N GLY A 267 -9.27 11.89 -3.30
CA GLY A 267 -8.70 12.23 -2.00
C GLY A 267 -7.19 11.97 -1.95
N TRP A 268 -6.65 12.03 -0.75
CA TRP A 268 -5.22 11.86 -0.51
C TRP A 268 -4.95 11.20 0.85
N ALA A 269 -3.77 10.62 0.99
CA ALA A 269 -3.26 10.04 2.23
C ALA A 269 -1.83 10.51 2.48
N LEU A 270 -1.44 10.72 3.73
CA LEU A 270 -0.09 11.17 4.10
C LEU A 270 0.74 10.02 4.69
N TYR A 271 1.79 9.63 4.05
CA TYR A 271 2.74 8.68 4.59
C TYR A 271 3.95 9.43 5.20
N ARG A 272 4.07 9.52 6.55
CA ARG A 272 3.24 8.88 7.57
C ARG A 272 3.00 9.81 8.77
N TYR A 273 2.11 9.44 9.69
CA TYR A 273 1.80 10.17 10.93
C TYR A 273 3.04 10.65 11.69
N GLY A 274 4.01 9.75 11.94
CA GLY A 274 5.22 10.09 12.67
C GLY A 274 6.08 11.18 12.01
N SER A 275 5.93 11.42 10.70
CA SER A 275 6.66 12.47 9.99
C SER A 275 6.11 13.89 10.26
N LEU A 276 4.83 13.98 10.61
CA LEU A 276 4.18 15.26 10.88
C LEU A 276 3.91 15.53 12.37
N PHE A 277 3.79 14.48 13.20
CA PHE A 277 3.32 14.61 14.58
C PHE A 277 4.37 14.26 15.64
N ARG A 278 5.57 13.80 15.27
CA ARG A 278 6.71 13.70 16.19
C ARG A 278 7.39 15.05 16.39
N SER A 279 8.22 15.16 17.41
CA SER A 279 9.04 16.36 17.65
C SER A 279 9.88 16.70 16.42
N ASP A 280 9.81 17.93 15.99
CA ASP A 280 10.47 18.47 14.81
C ASP A 280 11.16 19.78 15.21
N GLU A 281 12.49 19.75 15.33
CA GLU A 281 13.30 20.92 15.72
C GLU A 281 13.30 22.02 14.64
N SER A 282 13.05 21.64 13.38
CA SER A 282 13.00 22.62 12.27
C SER A 282 11.71 23.44 12.22
N GLY A 283 10.66 22.97 12.87
CA GLY A 283 9.32 23.56 12.79
C GLY A 283 8.58 23.30 11.47
N LEU A 284 9.19 22.62 10.50
CA LEU A 284 8.61 22.38 9.17
C LEU A 284 7.36 21.50 9.24
N ALA A 285 7.38 20.44 10.04
CA ALA A 285 6.20 19.58 10.22
C ALA A 285 5.02 20.33 10.84
N ALA A 286 5.28 21.27 11.76
CA ALA A 286 4.26 22.13 12.33
C ALA A 286 3.67 23.10 11.28
N ALA A 287 4.54 23.68 10.44
CA ALA A 287 4.12 24.56 9.35
C ALA A 287 3.27 23.80 8.31
N GLU A 288 3.68 22.60 7.91
CA GLU A 288 2.91 21.73 7.00
C GLU A 288 1.53 21.38 7.56
N ARG A 289 1.44 21.01 8.86
CA ARG A 289 0.14 20.78 9.50
C ARG A 289 -0.75 22.01 9.47
N ALA A 290 -0.20 23.19 9.78
CA ALA A 290 -0.96 24.44 9.74
C ALA A 290 -1.44 24.75 8.31
N ALA A 291 -0.60 24.58 7.31
CA ALA A 291 -0.94 24.78 5.91
C ALA A 291 -2.03 23.81 5.43
N LEU A 292 -1.93 22.51 5.80
CA LEU A 292 -2.94 21.51 5.48
C LEU A 292 -4.28 21.81 6.16
N THR A 293 -4.27 22.18 7.44
CA THR A 293 -5.49 22.55 8.19
C THR A 293 -6.18 23.78 7.58
N ALA A 294 -5.42 24.73 7.07
CA ALA A 294 -5.96 25.94 6.43
C ALA A 294 -6.68 25.64 5.09
N LEU A 295 -6.54 24.46 4.51
CA LEU A 295 -7.27 24.07 3.29
C LEU A 295 -8.75 23.71 3.56
N ASP A 296 -9.11 23.42 4.81
CA ASP A 296 -10.45 22.99 5.20
C ASP A 296 -11.22 24.09 5.99
N GLY A 297 -10.60 25.25 6.20
CA GLY A 297 -11.17 26.47 6.80
C GLY A 297 -11.56 27.46 5.73
#